data_3bef0bbbeea0b999af5ea685922508c8
#
_entry.id   3bef0bbbeea0b999af5ea685922508c8
#
_cell.length_a   1.000
_cell.length_b   1.000
_cell.length_c   1.000
_cell.angle_alpha   90.00
_cell.angle_beta   90.00
_cell.angle_gamma   90.00
#
_symmetry.space_group_name_H-M   'P 1'
#
loop_
_entity.id
_entity.type
_entity.pdbx_description
1 polymer ?
#
loop_
_entity_poly.entity_id
_entity_poly.type
_entity_poly.pdbx_seq_one_letter_code
_entity_poly.pdbx_strand_id
1 'polypeptide(L)' 'EIYLSVQDGDYSVQRGAEKAGLSLEEFKKSMSEAGYKLPEPV' A
#
# COMPACT_ATOMS: atom_id res chain seq x y z
N GLU A 1 6.67 -5.47 7.53
CA GLU A 1 6.29 -5.55 6.12
C GLU A 1 5.35 -4.40 5.78
N ILE A 2 5.74 -3.57 4.83
CA ILE A 2 4.96 -2.36 4.51
C ILE A 2 3.58 -2.73 3.98
N TYR A 3 3.52 -3.72 3.10
CA TYR A 3 2.24 -4.09 2.50
C TYR A 3 1.24 -4.55 3.55
N LEU A 4 1.68 -5.38 4.48
CA LEU A 4 0.79 -5.85 5.53
C LEU A 4 0.33 -4.70 6.41
N SER A 5 1.23 -3.77 6.70
CA SER A 5 0.87 -2.61 7.53
C SER A 5 -0.17 -1.75 6.83
N VAL A 6 -0.06 -1.58 5.52
CA VAL A 6 -1.06 -0.83 4.77
C VAL A 6 -2.39 -1.59 4.77
N GLN A 7 -2.35 -2.88 4.52
CA GLN A 7 -3.57 -3.69 4.48
C GLN A 7 -4.28 -3.66 5.83
N ASP A 8 -3.52 -3.69 6.92
CA ASP A 8 -4.09 -3.68 8.27
C ASP A 8 -4.56 -2.30 8.71
N GLY A 9 -4.16 -1.26 7.99
CA GLY A 9 -4.57 0.09 8.34
C GLY A 9 -3.58 0.86 9.17
N ASP A 10 -2.41 0.30 9.46
CA ASP A 10 -1.37 1.02 10.21
C ASP A 10 -0.80 2.18 9.43
N TYR A 11 -0.66 2.02 8.12
CA TYR A 11 -0.20 3.07 7.22
C TYR A 11 -1.26 3.34 6.18
N SER A 12 -1.38 4.59 5.77
CA SER A 12 -2.17 4.89 4.58
C SER A 12 -1.39 4.42 3.36
N VAL A 13 -2.09 4.29 2.22
CA VAL A 13 -1.44 3.88 0.98
C VAL A 13 -0.34 4.87 0.62
N GLN A 14 -0.63 6.16 0.78
CA GLN A 14 0.35 7.18 0.47
C GLN A 14 1.60 7.04 1.33
N ARG A 15 1.41 6.81 2.62
CA ARG A 15 2.55 6.64 3.52
C ARG A 15 3.34 5.39 3.17
N GLY A 16 2.65 4.31 2.84
CA GLY A 16 3.32 3.08 2.44
C GLY A 16 4.14 3.28 1.19
N ALA A 17 3.62 4.01 0.21
CA ALA A 17 4.35 4.29 -1.01
C ALA A 17 5.62 5.08 -0.72
N GLU A 18 5.53 6.07 0.16
CA GLU A 18 6.70 6.86 0.52
C GLU A 18 7.77 6.00 1.17
N LYS A 19 7.38 5.11 2.06
CA LYS A 19 8.33 4.25 2.73
C LYS A 19 8.96 3.24 1.78
N ALA A 20 8.22 2.83 0.77
CA ALA A 20 8.73 1.90 -0.22
C ALA A 20 9.56 2.59 -1.31
N GLY A 21 9.53 3.92 -1.36
CA GLY A 21 10.25 4.64 -2.39
C GLY A 21 9.58 4.58 -3.75
N LEU A 22 8.27 4.38 -3.78
CA LEU A 22 7.51 4.27 -5.02
C LEU A 22 6.48 5.37 -5.12
N SER A 23 6.03 5.65 -6.35
CA SER A 23 4.89 6.53 -6.51
C SER A 23 3.64 5.81 -6.02
N LEU A 24 2.59 6.59 -5.78
CA LEU A 24 1.34 6.03 -5.28
C LEU A 24 0.79 4.98 -6.23
N GLU A 25 0.79 5.27 -7.52
CA GLU A 25 0.27 4.33 -8.51
C GLU A 25 1.11 3.07 -8.58
N GLU A 26 2.42 3.21 -8.52
CA GLU A 26 3.29 2.06 -8.56
C GLU A 26 3.13 1.19 -7.32
N PHE A 27 2.95 1.83 -6.18
CA PHE A 27 2.76 1.10 -4.95
C PHE A 27 1.45 0.30 -4.99
N LYS A 28 0.37 0.93 -5.45
CA LYS A 28 -0.91 0.26 -5.55
C LYS A 28 -0.83 -0.93 -6.50
N LYS A 29 -0.16 -0.75 -7.62
CA LYS A 29 0.00 -1.83 -8.58
C LYS A 29 0.80 -2.98 -7.97
N SER A 30 1.86 -2.67 -7.24
CA SER A 30 2.67 -3.70 -6.60
C SER A 30 1.87 -4.49 -5.59
N MET A 31 1.07 -3.81 -4.78
CA MET A 31 0.23 -4.50 -3.81
C MET A 31 -0.76 -5.43 -4.49
N SER A 32 -1.37 -4.95 -5.56
CA SER A 32 -2.35 -5.75 -6.29
C SER A 32 -1.69 -7.00 -6.88
N GLU A 33 -0.50 -6.83 -7.46
CA GLU A 33 0.20 -7.95 -8.06
C GLU A 33 0.65 -8.96 -7.01
N ALA A 34 0.95 -8.48 -5.81
CA ALA A 34 1.36 -9.37 -4.74
C ALA A 34 0.19 -10.03 -4.02
N GLY A 35 -1.04 -9.66 -4.37
CA GLY A 35 -2.22 -10.28 -3.79
C GLY A 35 -2.75 -9.60 -2.54
N TYR A 36 -2.24 -8.44 -2.19
CA TYR A 36 -2.74 -7.70 -1.04
C TYR A 36 -3.93 -6.86 -1.43
N LYS A 37 -4.77 -6.58 -0.45
CA LYS A 37 -5.92 -5.72 -0.66
C LYS A 37 -5.58 -4.29 -0.27
N LEU A 38 -6.06 -3.35 -1.09
CA LEU A 38 -5.89 -1.94 -0.77
C LEU A 38 -6.99 -1.52 0.19
N PRO A 39 -6.66 -0.74 1.21
CA PRO A 39 -7.69 -0.17 2.07
C PRO A 39 -8.47 0.85 1.26
N GLU A 40 -9.77 0.77 1.33
CA GLU A 40 -10.61 1.67 0.57
C GLU A 40 -11.22 2.72 1.46
N PRO A 41 -11.32 3.95 0.99
CA PRO A 41 -12.01 4.97 1.76
C PRO A 41 -13.49 4.62 1.84
N VAL A 42 -14.05 4.87 2.98
CA VAL A 42 -15.44 4.57 3.22
C VAL A 42 -16.33 5.64 2.65
#